data_f342e457139558fcec2dd68493aba03c
#
_entry.id   f342e457139558fcec2dd68493aba03c
#
_cell.length_a   1.000
_cell.length_b   1.000
_cell.length_c   1.000
_cell.angle_alpha   90.00
_cell.angle_beta   90.00
_cell.angle_gamma   90.00
#
_symmetry.space_group_name_H-M   'P 1'
#
loop_
_entity.id
_entity.type
_entity.pdbx_description
1 polymer ?
#
loop_
_entity_poly.entity_id
_entity_poly.type
_entity_poly.pdbx_seq_one_letter_code
_entity_poly.pdbx_strand_id
1 'polypeptide(L)'
;INSDGNNEFIVTGFGYPNLALGYIDGKLKNIIQEDVFLDRDRKTIGVAACDLDKDGFEEIYFLNTDTYSGTKKYSDRLIDKNNNNFFDLFELKKNRENLNLTAGRSVVCVDRKGDGEYGIYVANYGGPTRFYEIENNTITDKAKTLNLDKVTGGRAVVSGHILTDRADIFAANERGANFLLKNNNGKFEDVAFDYRVDDVIQLSLIH
;
A
#
# COMPACT_ATOMS: atom_id res chain seq x y z
N ILE A 1 -13.23 -9.85 -5.10
CA ILE A 1 -13.81 -8.71 -5.83
C ILE A 1 -15.26 -9.01 -6.23
N ASN A 2 -15.52 -10.13 -6.92
CA ASN A 2 -16.86 -10.52 -7.36
C ASN A 2 -17.61 -11.44 -6.39
N SER A 3 -16.97 -11.86 -5.32
CA SER A 3 -17.52 -12.72 -4.25
C SER A 3 -17.94 -14.13 -4.73
N ASP A 4 -17.27 -14.67 -5.74
CA ASP A 4 -17.53 -16.02 -6.27
C ASP A 4 -16.69 -17.11 -5.58
N GLY A 5 -15.87 -16.76 -4.61
CA GLY A 5 -14.99 -17.67 -3.85
C GLY A 5 -13.69 -18.03 -4.57
N ASN A 6 -13.41 -17.44 -5.73
CA ASN A 6 -12.15 -17.59 -6.44
C ASN A 6 -11.27 -16.36 -6.20
N ASN A 7 -9.96 -16.54 -6.35
CA ASN A 7 -9.02 -15.42 -6.31
C ASN A 7 -8.98 -14.68 -7.64
N GLU A 8 -8.97 -13.36 -7.59
CA GLU A 8 -8.77 -12.49 -8.72
C GLU A 8 -7.34 -11.93 -8.75
N PHE A 9 -6.91 -11.50 -9.94
CA PHE A 9 -5.64 -10.83 -10.15
C PHE A 9 -5.88 -9.35 -10.48
N ILE A 10 -5.29 -8.45 -9.68
CA ILE A 10 -5.30 -7.03 -9.99
C ILE A 10 -4.01 -6.69 -10.74
N VAL A 11 -4.15 -6.10 -11.92
CA VAL A 11 -3.04 -5.67 -12.76
C VAL A 11 -3.05 -4.15 -12.84
N THR A 12 -2.00 -3.51 -12.36
CA THR A 12 -1.88 -2.06 -12.37
C THR A 12 -1.43 -1.55 -13.73
N GLY A 13 -2.02 -0.42 -14.17
CA GLY A 13 -1.74 0.21 -15.45
C GLY A 13 -0.91 1.49 -15.31
N PHE A 14 0.33 1.50 -15.79
CA PHE A 14 1.11 2.72 -15.88
C PHE A 14 0.80 3.48 -17.18
N GLY A 15 -0.16 4.40 -17.09
CA GLY A 15 -0.70 5.11 -18.28
C GLY A 15 -1.71 4.28 -19.09
N TYR A 16 -2.18 3.18 -18.53
CA TYR A 16 -3.26 2.33 -19.03
C TYR A 16 -4.27 2.06 -17.91
N PRO A 17 -5.49 1.63 -18.23
CA PRO A 17 -6.45 1.23 -17.21
C PRO A 17 -5.92 0.07 -16.34
N ASN A 18 -6.22 0.12 -15.05
CA ASN A 18 -6.07 -1.06 -14.20
C ASN A 18 -7.04 -2.16 -14.65
N LEU A 19 -6.71 -3.42 -14.36
CA LEU A 19 -7.56 -4.57 -14.67
C LEU A 19 -7.78 -5.40 -13.41
N ALA A 20 -8.99 -5.96 -13.28
CA ALA A 20 -9.23 -7.07 -12.37
C ALA A 20 -9.57 -8.29 -13.20
N LEU A 21 -8.75 -9.31 -13.12
CA LEU A 21 -8.86 -10.53 -13.92
C LEU A 21 -9.43 -11.65 -13.07
N GLY A 22 -10.62 -12.14 -13.42
CA GLY A 22 -11.22 -13.35 -12.88
C GLY A 22 -11.11 -14.51 -13.87
N TYR A 23 -11.17 -15.74 -13.35
CA TYR A 23 -11.13 -16.95 -14.16
C TYR A 23 -12.55 -17.40 -14.54
N ILE A 24 -12.94 -17.17 -15.78
CA ILE A 24 -14.27 -17.47 -16.33
C ILE A 24 -14.14 -18.38 -17.54
N ASP A 25 -14.83 -19.54 -17.53
CA ASP A 25 -14.83 -20.53 -18.63
C ASP A 25 -13.42 -20.95 -19.06
N GLY A 26 -12.52 -21.16 -18.10
CA GLY A 26 -11.15 -21.59 -18.39
C GLY A 26 -10.23 -20.50 -18.91
N LYS A 27 -10.60 -19.21 -18.79
CA LYS A 27 -9.81 -18.07 -19.28
C LYS A 27 -9.84 -16.92 -18.29
N LEU A 28 -8.74 -16.18 -18.22
CA LEU A 28 -8.70 -14.91 -17.52
C LEU A 28 -9.44 -13.85 -18.34
N LYS A 29 -10.42 -13.20 -17.72
CA LYS A 29 -11.21 -12.11 -18.30
C LYS A 29 -11.20 -10.92 -17.35
N ASN A 30 -11.19 -9.71 -17.89
CA ASN A 30 -11.41 -8.51 -17.08
C ASN A 30 -12.87 -8.47 -16.60
N ILE A 31 -13.06 -8.47 -15.29
CA ILE A 31 -14.37 -8.57 -14.63
C ILE A 31 -14.88 -7.24 -14.10
N ILE A 32 -14.08 -6.17 -14.18
CA ILE A 32 -14.45 -4.83 -13.69
C ILE A 32 -14.38 -3.81 -14.82
N GLN A 33 -15.39 -2.93 -14.84
CA GLN A 33 -15.51 -1.86 -15.84
C GLN A 33 -15.74 -0.48 -15.20
N GLU A 34 -15.85 -0.40 -13.87
CA GLU A 34 -16.08 0.84 -13.13
C GLU A 34 -14.88 1.78 -13.22
N ASP A 35 -15.12 3.03 -13.61
CA ASP A 35 -14.06 4.03 -13.84
C ASP A 35 -13.21 4.31 -12.59
N VAL A 36 -13.79 4.22 -11.39
CA VAL A 36 -13.05 4.39 -10.13
C VAL A 36 -11.95 3.35 -9.95
N PHE A 37 -12.19 2.11 -10.43
CA PHE A 37 -11.22 1.02 -10.37
C PHE A 37 -10.21 1.09 -11.52
N LEU A 38 -10.70 1.39 -12.72
CA LEU A 38 -9.85 1.46 -13.93
C LEU A 38 -8.81 2.56 -13.84
N ASP A 39 -9.10 3.65 -13.13
CA ASP A 39 -8.19 4.77 -12.81
C ASP A 39 -7.39 5.29 -14.02
N ARG A 40 -8.06 5.54 -15.13
CA ARG A 40 -7.49 5.81 -16.46
C ARG A 40 -6.56 7.02 -16.51
N ASP A 41 -6.78 8.02 -15.63
CA ASP A 41 -6.04 9.29 -15.64
C ASP A 41 -4.78 9.25 -14.78
N ARG A 42 -4.55 8.16 -14.06
CA ARG A 42 -3.43 8.00 -13.14
C ARG A 42 -2.39 7.00 -13.67
N LYS A 43 -1.24 6.96 -13.01
CA LYS A 43 -0.16 6.02 -13.31
C LYS A 43 0.03 5.13 -12.09
N THR A 44 -0.67 4.02 -12.07
CA THR A 44 -0.62 3.07 -10.97
C THR A 44 0.60 2.18 -11.11
N ILE A 45 1.44 2.12 -10.07
CA ILE A 45 2.68 1.32 -10.05
C ILE A 45 2.68 0.23 -8.99
N GLY A 46 1.71 0.24 -8.08
CA GLY A 46 1.61 -0.76 -7.03
C GLY A 46 0.16 -0.92 -6.58
N VAL A 47 -0.13 -2.07 -6.04
CA VAL A 47 -1.43 -2.39 -5.46
C VAL A 47 -1.24 -3.28 -4.24
N ALA A 48 -2.06 -3.06 -3.21
CA ALA A 48 -2.22 -3.96 -2.09
C ALA A 48 -3.72 -4.14 -1.81
N ALA A 49 -4.12 -5.34 -1.41
CA ALA A 49 -5.49 -5.65 -1.06
C ALA A 49 -5.50 -6.41 0.27
N CYS A 50 -6.26 -5.93 1.23
CA CYS A 50 -6.44 -6.54 2.53
C CYS A 50 -7.64 -5.94 3.24
N ASP A 51 -8.23 -6.72 4.14
CA ASP A 51 -9.37 -6.31 4.98
C ASP A 51 -8.90 -5.32 6.05
N LEU A 52 -9.17 -4.03 5.84
CA LEU A 52 -8.70 -2.94 6.71
C LEU A 52 -9.69 -2.60 7.83
N ASP A 53 -10.97 -2.95 7.68
CA ASP A 53 -12.02 -2.62 8.64
C ASP A 53 -12.75 -3.84 9.24
N LYS A 54 -12.28 -5.05 8.88
CA LYS A 54 -12.81 -6.35 9.36
C LYS A 54 -14.25 -6.64 8.93
N ASP A 55 -14.64 -6.17 7.77
CA ASP A 55 -15.95 -6.49 7.20
C ASP A 55 -15.99 -7.81 6.41
N GLY A 56 -14.80 -8.41 6.18
CA GLY A 56 -14.62 -9.67 5.46
C GLY A 56 -14.42 -9.48 3.96
N PHE A 57 -14.28 -8.24 3.49
CA PHE A 57 -13.89 -7.91 2.13
C PHE A 57 -12.57 -7.12 2.15
N GLU A 58 -11.76 -7.28 1.10
CA GLU A 58 -10.51 -6.55 0.99
C GLU A 58 -10.74 -5.16 0.38
N GLU A 59 -10.25 -4.12 1.04
CA GLU A 59 -10.02 -2.83 0.43
C GLU A 59 -8.80 -2.89 -0.47
N ILE A 60 -8.84 -2.12 -1.56
CA ILE A 60 -7.79 -2.12 -2.58
C ILE A 60 -7.11 -0.76 -2.63
N TYR A 61 -5.85 -0.73 -2.24
CA TYR A 61 -5.03 0.48 -2.32
C TYR A 61 -4.28 0.52 -3.66
N PHE A 62 -4.55 1.52 -4.49
CA PHE A 62 -3.81 1.81 -5.72
C PHE A 62 -2.77 2.89 -5.47
N LEU A 63 -1.51 2.51 -5.56
CA LEU A 63 -0.37 3.39 -5.42
C LEU A 63 -0.05 4.07 -6.75
N ASN A 64 -0.24 5.38 -6.80
CA ASN A 64 -0.02 6.18 -8.00
C ASN A 64 1.29 6.94 -7.97
N THR A 65 1.87 7.18 -9.15
CA THR A 65 3.00 8.08 -9.33
C THR A 65 2.99 8.69 -10.73
N ASP A 66 3.21 9.99 -10.82
CA ASP A 66 3.36 10.72 -12.08
C ASP A 66 4.66 11.52 -12.11
N THR A 67 5.48 11.37 -11.08
CA THR A 67 6.79 12.00 -10.93
C THR A 67 7.79 11.04 -10.33
N TYR A 68 9.09 11.31 -10.55
CA TYR A 68 10.14 10.47 -9.98
C TYR A 68 10.27 10.64 -8.46
N SER A 69 10.11 11.85 -7.93
CA SER A 69 10.19 12.12 -6.49
C SER A 69 9.39 13.36 -6.10
N GLY A 70 9.10 13.49 -4.81
CA GLY A 70 8.40 14.65 -4.27
C GLY A 70 6.91 14.65 -4.60
N THR A 71 6.34 15.82 -4.80
CA THR A 71 4.90 16.00 -4.97
C THR A 71 4.41 15.55 -6.33
N LYS A 72 3.39 14.71 -6.35
CA LYS A 72 2.68 14.24 -7.54
C LYS A 72 1.34 14.97 -7.74
N LYS A 73 0.81 14.94 -8.95
CA LYS A 73 -0.44 15.60 -9.33
C LYS A 73 -1.66 14.86 -8.76
N TYR A 74 -1.68 13.54 -8.92
CA TYR A 74 -2.80 12.70 -8.52
C TYR A 74 -2.47 11.92 -7.25
N SER A 75 -3.40 11.92 -6.29
CA SER A 75 -3.31 11.09 -5.08
C SER A 75 -3.42 9.60 -5.42
N ASP A 76 -3.10 8.77 -4.44
CA ASP A 76 -3.46 7.36 -4.45
C ASP A 76 -4.98 7.20 -4.32
N ARG A 77 -5.47 5.98 -4.51
CA ARG A 77 -6.86 5.60 -4.24
C ARG A 77 -6.90 4.49 -3.20
N LEU A 78 -7.93 4.51 -2.39
CA LEU A 78 -8.29 3.42 -1.50
C LEU A 78 -9.73 3.03 -1.80
N ILE A 79 -9.88 1.96 -2.55
CA ILE A 79 -11.17 1.48 -3.04
C ILE A 79 -11.77 0.54 -2.02
N ASP A 80 -13.01 0.81 -1.68
CA ASP A 80 -13.86 -0.03 -0.87
C ASP A 80 -15.13 -0.39 -1.66
N LYS A 81 -15.88 -1.39 -1.20
CA LYS A 81 -17.07 -1.92 -1.86
C LYS A 81 -18.29 -1.85 -0.94
N ASN A 82 -19.34 -1.19 -1.40
CA ASN A 82 -20.61 -1.16 -0.72
C ASN A 82 -21.73 -1.65 -1.66
N ASN A 83 -22.42 -2.74 -1.31
CA ASN A 83 -23.54 -3.29 -2.08
C ASN A 83 -23.26 -3.47 -3.57
N ASN A 84 -22.11 -4.01 -3.95
CA ASN A 84 -21.61 -4.18 -5.33
C ASN A 84 -21.14 -2.91 -6.06
N ASN A 85 -21.08 -1.76 -5.41
CA ASN A 85 -20.51 -0.56 -5.99
C ASN A 85 -19.15 -0.26 -5.37
N PHE A 86 -18.15 -0.01 -6.20
CA PHE A 86 -16.83 0.43 -5.76
C PHE A 86 -16.80 1.95 -5.59
N PHE A 87 -16.14 2.42 -4.54
CA PHE A 87 -15.96 3.85 -4.29
C PHE A 87 -14.58 4.11 -3.66
N ASP A 88 -14.07 5.31 -3.87
CA ASP A 88 -12.78 5.71 -3.31
C ASP A 88 -12.98 6.40 -1.96
N LEU A 89 -12.47 5.80 -0.90
CA LEU A 89 -12.52 6.35 0.44
C LEU A 89 -11.84 7.72 0.56
N PHE A 90 -10.80 8.00 -0.24
CA PHE A 90 -10.16 9.31 -0.25
C PHE A 90 -11.03 10.43 -0.86
N GLU A 91 -12.05 10.10 -1.62
CA GLU A 91 -13.00 11.10 -2.13
C GLU A 91 -13.98 11.62 -1.07
N LEU A 92 -14.15 10.87 0.04
CA LEU A 92 -14.95 11.34 1.16
C LEU A 92 -14.31 12.58 1.79
N LYS A 93 -15.11 13.62 2.02
CA LYS A 93 -14.61 14.91 2.55
C LYS A 93 -13.77 14.76 3.81
N LYS A 94 -14.14 13.83 4.70
CA LYS A 94 -13.45 13.56 5.97
C LYS A 94 -12.04 12.96 5.80
N ASN A 95 -11.73 12.39 4.64
CA ASN A 95 -10.47 11.71 4.36
C ASN A 95 -9.48 12.53 3.52
N ARG A 96 -9.91 13.68 3.00
CA ARG A 96 -9.09 14.49 2.07
C ARG A 96 -7.79 15.01 2.65
N GLU A 97 -7.72 15.19 3.95
CA GLU A 97 -6.47 15.62 4.62
C GLU A 97 -5.40 14.52 4.67
N ASN A 98 -5.80 13.25 4.48
CA ASN A 98 -4.92 12.09 4.49
C ASN A 98 -4.46 11.62 3.10
N LEU A 99 -4.73 12.40 2.05
CA LEU A 99 -4.29 12.09 0.69
C LEU A 99 -2.76 11.91 0.62
N ASN A 100 -2.29 10.84 -0.03
CA ASN A 100 -0.89 10.70 -0.37
C ASN A 100 -0.59 11.43 -1.69
N LEU A 101 0.00 12.60 -1.59
CA LEU A 101 0.46 13.40 -2.73
C LEU A 101 1.97 13.31 -2.93
N THR A 102 2.63 12.31 -2.36
CA THR A 102 4.06 12.04 -2.59
C THR A 102 4.23 10.90 -3.59
N ALA A 103 5.27 10.99 -4.42
CA ALA A 103 5.60 9.93 -5.38
C ALA A 103 5.75 8.58 -4.69
N GLY A 104 4.81 7.68 -4.93
CA GLY A 104 4.81 6.33 -4.36
C GLY A 104 5.80 5.41 -5.08
N ARG A 105 6.28 4.36 -4.38
CA ARG A 105 7.20 3.36 -4.93
C ARG A 105 6.77 1.93 -4.63
N SER A 106 6.32 1.66 -3.42
CA SER A 106 5.87 0.34 -3.01
C SER A 106 4.82 0.45 -1.92
N VAL A 107 3.95 -0.53 -1.84
CA VAL A 107 2.85 -0.59 -0.89
C VAL A 107 2.69 -2.02 -0.39
N VAL A 108 2.36 -2.18 0.89
CA VAL A 108 2.14 -3.50 1.49
C VAL A 108 1.11 -3.42 2.62
N CYS A 109 0.34 -4.50 2.77
CA CYS A 109 -0.54 -4.72 3.92
C CYS A 109 0.26 -5.18 5.14
N VAL A 110 -0.09 -4.70 6.31
CA VAL A 110 0.59 -5.02 7.58
C VAL A 110 -0.43 -5.24 8.68
N ASP A 111 -0.59 -6.47 9.12
CA ASP A 111 -1.29 -6.78 10.37
C ASP A 111 -0.34 -6.55 11.56
N ARG A 112 -0.27 -5.31 12.02
CA ARG A 112 0.66 -4.94 13.10
C ARG A 112 0.25 -5.45 14.47
N LYS A 113 -1.03 -5.75 14.67
CA LYS A 113 -1.57 -6.23 15.96
C LYS A 113 -1.61 -7.76 16.03
N GLY A 114 -1.58 -8.45 14.89
CA GLY A 114 -1.76 -9.90 14.79
C GLY A 114 -3.20 -10.32 15.07
N ASP A 115 -4.15 -9.47 14.73
CA ASP A 115 -5.57 -9.68 15.03
C ASP A 115 -6.47 -9.69 13.78
N GLY A 116 -5.86 -9.67 12.58
CA GLY A 116 -6.55 -9.68 11.29
C GLY A 116 -7.02 -8.30 10.84
N GLU A 117 -6.76 -7.23 11.60
CA GLU A 117 -6.98 -5.85 11.16
C GLU A 117 -5.72 -5.30 10.51
N TYR A 118 -5.78 -5.09 9.22
CA TYR A 118 -4.64 -4.64 8.46
C TYR A 118 -4.53 -3.12 8.42
N GLY A 119 -3.30 -2.64 8.22
CA GLY A 119 -3.02 -1.28 7.79
C GLY A 119 -2.23 -1.31 6.48
N ILE A 120 -2.17 -0.18 5.80
CA ILE A 120 -1.41 0.01 4.56
C ILE A 120 -0.15 0.81 4.83
N TYR A 121 1.03 0.19 4.65
CA TYR A 121 2.29 0.90 4.64
C TYR A 121 2.65 1.33 3.21
N VAL A 122 2.94 2.62 3.02
CA VAL A 122 3.29 3.20 1.72
C VAL A 122 4.71 3.75 1.77
N ALA A 123 5.60 3.17 0.97
CA ALA A 123 6.95 3.69 0.75
C ALA A 123 6.92 4.76 -0.33
N ASN A 124 7.26 6.00 0.05
CA ASN A 124 7.32 7.16 -0.81
C ASN A 124 8.78 7.51 -1.18
N TYR A 125 8.96 8.30 -2.24
CA TYR A 125 10.26 8.83 -2.65
C TYR A 125 10.26 10.37 -2.56
N GLY A 126 11.14 10.90 -1.70
CA GLY A 126 11.27 12.36 -1.49
C GLY A 126 10.18 12.98 -0.64
N GLY A 127 9.54 12.20 0.21
CA GLY A 127 8.57 12.62 1.20
C GLY A 127 8.33 11.51 2.23
N PRO A 128 7.52 11.78 3.26
CA PRO A 128 7.31 10.81 4.33
C PRO A 128 6.57 9.57 3.85
N THR A 129 6.95 8.43 4.40
CA THR A 129 6.15 7.20 4.31
C THR A 129 4.81 7.38 5.01
N ARG A 130 3.83 6.56 4.66
CA ARG A 130 2.49 6.60 5.26
C ARG A 130 2.15 5.25 5.86
N PHE A 131 1.26 5.28 6.85
CA PHE A 131 0.64 4.08 7.39
C PHE A 131 -0.84 4.36 7.66
N TYR A 132 -1.69 3.82 6.81
CA TYR A 132 -3.13 4.06 6.88
C TYR A 132 -3.85 2.95 7.61
N GLU A 133 -4.73 3.32 8.51
CA GLU A 133 -5.75 2.47 9.13
C GLU A 133 -7.12 3.09 8.87
N ILE A 134 -8.16 2.25 8.86
CA ILE A 134 -9.55 2.67 8.66
C ILE A 134 -10.37 2.37 9.92
N GLU A 135 -11.21 3.28 10.27
CA GLU A 135 -12.26 3.09 11.26
C GLU A 135 -13.53 3.82 10.83
N ASN A 136 -14.63 3.10 10.65
CA ASN A 136 -15.90 3.68 10.18
C ASN A 136 -15.76 4.53 8.90
N ASN A 137 -15.09 4.01 7.88
CA ASN A 137 -14.75 4.69 6.62
C ASN A 137 -13.93 5.98 6.82
N THR A 138 -13.28 6.14 7.95
CA THR A 138 -12.36 7.25 8.22
C THR A 138 -10.93 6.76 8.14
N ILE A 139 -10.18 7.28 7.17
CA ILE A 139 -8.77 6.98 7.01
C ILE A 139 -7.98 7.83 8.01
N THR A 140 -7.04 7.19 8.70
CA THR A 140 -6.09 7.89 9.58
C THR A 140 -4.67 7.49 9.21
N ASP A 141 -3.79 8.49 9.00
CA ASP A 141 -2.36 8.24 8.86
C ASP A 141 -1.70 8.09 10.25
N LYS A 142 -1.34 6.87 10.59
CA LYS A 142 -0.70 6.50 11.86
C LYS A 142 0.84 6.51 11.79
N ALA A 143 1.45 6.80 10.63
CA ALA A 143 2.90 6.65 10.45
C ALA A 143 3.71 7.32 11.57
N LYS A 144 3.40 8.57 11.92
CA LYS A 144 4.09 9.30 12.96
C LYS A 144 3.96 8.64 14.34
N THR A 145 2.78 8.20 14.73
CA THR A 145 2.52 7.60 16.06
C THR A 145 3.13 6.20 16.17
N LEU A 146 3.38 5.54 15.05
CA LEU A 146 3.98 4.21 14.95
C LEU A 146 5.49 4.24 14.69
N ASN A 147 6.10 5.43 14.64
CA ASN A 147 7.52 5.63 14.31
C ASN A 147 7.90 5.18 12.89
N LEU A 148 6.96 5.31 11.95
CA LEU A 148 7.09 4.91 10.56
C LEU A 148 7.26 6.09 9.58
N ASP A 149 7.12 7.35 10.00
CA ASP A 149 7.13 8.55 9.17
C ASP A 149 8.53 8.95 8.68
N LYS A 150 9.17 8.07 7.89
CA LYS A 150 10.52 8.28 7.38
C LYS A 150 10.49 9.00 6.02
N VAL A 151 11.34 10.01 5.85
CA VAL A 151 11.56 10.65 4.54
C VAL A 151 12.72 9.93 3.86
N THR A 152 12.44 9.24 2.78
CA THR A 152 13.37 8.30 2.17
C THR A 152 13.35 8.33 0.66
N GLY A 153 14.29 7.61 0.04
CA GLY A 153 14.26 7.19 -1.34
C GLY A 153 13.66 5.79 -1.48
N GLY A 154 12.46 5.56 -0.91
CA GLY A 154 11.84 4.25 -0.89
C GLY A 154 11.76 3.58 -2.26
N ARG A 155 12.00 2.26 -2.32
CA ARG A 155 11.97 1.47 -3.56
C ARG A 155 11.10 0.24 -3.45
N ALA A 156 11.33 -0.58 -2.45
CA ALA A 156 10.62 -1.82 -2.26
C ALA A 156 10.25 -1.98 -0.78
N VAL A 157 9.16 -2.63 -0.51
CA VAL A 157 8.74 -2.97 0.84
C VAL A 157 8.18 -4.39 0.86
N VAL A 158 8.50 -5.10 1.91
CA VAL A 158 7.89 -6.40 2.23
C VAL A 158 7.48 -6.41 3.70
N SER A 159 6.44 -7.15 4.01
CA SER A 159 5.92 -7.35 5.36
C SER A 159 5.81 -8.85 5.63
N GLY A 160 6.10 -9.26 6.84
CA GLY A 160 6.00 -10.65 7.27
C GLY A 160 6.60 -10.88 8.64
N HIS A 161 6.55 -12.12 9.11
CA HIS A 161 7.14 -12.55 10.38
C HIS A 161 8.67 -12.72 10.21
N ILE A 162 9.41 -11.61 10.19
CA ILE A 162 10.86 -11.61 9.94
C ILE A 162 11.63 -11.85 11.24
N LEU A 163 11.35 -11.05 12.27
CA LEU A 163 12.03 -11.09 13.57
C LEU A 163 11.09 -11.44 14.72
N THR A 164 9.80 -11.26 14.53
CA THR A 164 8.79 -11.45 15.56
C THR A 164 7.68 -12.38 15.08
N ASP A 165 6.77 -12.74 15.96
CA ASP A 165 5.53 -13.46 15.66
C ASP A 165 4.41 -12.53 15.12
N ARG A 166 4.76 -11.29 14.79
CA ARG A 166 3.89 -10.28 14.16
C ARG A 166 4.51 -9.80 12.86
N ALA A 167 3.75 -9.05 12.09
CA ALA A 167 4.24 -8.49 10.85
C ALA A 167 5.28 -7.39 11.11
N ASP A 168 6.55 -7.70 10.84
CA ASP A 168 7.65 -6.74 10.70
C ASP A 168 7.64 -6.16 9.28
N ILE A 169 8.41 -5.08 9.05
CA ILE A 169 8.52 -4.47 7.72
C ILE A 169 10.00 -4.34 7.35
N PHE A 170 10.37 -4.81 6.16
CA PHE A 170 11.64 -4.45 5.55
C PHE A 170 11.39 -3.47 4.40
N ALA A 171 12.01 -2.30 4.47
CA ALA A 171 11.88 -1.25 3.47
C ALA A 171 13.25 -0.93 2.87
N ALA A 172 13.41 -1.27 1.58
CA ALA A 172 14.62 -0.97 0.82
C ALA A 172 14.57 0.43 0.23
N ASN A 173 15.68 1.14 0.29
CA ASN A 173 15.83 2.50 -0.22
C ASN A 173 16.84 2.56 -1.36
N GLU A 174 16.55 3.40 -2.37
CA GLU A 174 17.50 3.68 -3.44
C GLU A 174 18.64 4.60 -2.96
N ARG A 175 18.31 5.52 -2.08
CA ARG A 175 19.28 6.45 -1.48
C ARG A 175 19.08 6.49 0.02
N GLY A 176 20.15 6.22 0.75
CA GLY A 176 20.13 6.10 2.21
C GLY A 176 19.97 4.67 2.69
N ALA A 177 19.98 4.51 4.00
CA ALA A 177 19.89 3.22 4.66
C ALA A 177 18.55 2.53 4.39
N ASN A 178 18.58 1.19 4.29
CA ASN A 178 17.38 0.39 4.38
C ASN A 178 16.87 0.37 5.82
N PHE A 179 15.60 0.06 6.01
CA PHE A 179 14.98 -0.11 7.31
C PHE A 179 14.55 -1.56 7.53
N LEU A 180 14.83 -2.08 8.72
CA LEU A 180 14.22 -3.29 9.25
C LEU A 180 13.40 -2.88 10.48
N LEU A 181 12.13 -2.69 10.26
CA LEU A 181 11.21 -2.16 11.25
C LEU A 181 10.60 -3.32 12.02
N LYS A 182 11.21 -3.63 13.17
CA LYS A 182 10.77 -4.68 14.09
C LYS A 182 9.47 -4.27 14.77
N ASN A 183 8.51 -5.15 14.78
CA ASN A 183 7.21 -4.93 15.40
C ASN A 183 7.27 -5.22 16.92
N ASN A 184 7.22 -4.18 17.71
CA ASN A 184 7.14 -4.25 19.18
C ASN A 184 5.71 -3.97 19.64
N ASN A 185 4.85 -5.02 19.63
CA ASN A 185 3.44 -4.91 20.05
C ASN A 185 2.66 -3.81 19.29
N GLY A 186 2.78 -3.77 17.98
CA GLY A 186 2.07 -2.84 17.11
C GLY A 186 2.73 -1.47 16.93
N LYS A 187 3.89 -1.23 17.55
CA LYS A 187 4.78 -0.11 17.27
C LYS A 187 6.07 -0.61 16.64
N PHE A 188 6.73 0.23 15.88
CA PHE A 188 7.91 -0.20 15.12
C PHE A 188 9.19 0.45 15.62
N GLU A 189 10.27 -0.32 15.59
CA GLU A 189 11.62 0.11 15.89
C GLU A 189 12.54 -0.31 14.73
N ASP A 190 13.35 0.64 14.26
CA ASP A 190 14.32 0.33 13.22
C ASP A 190 15.55 -0.34 13.84
N VAL A 191 15.77 -1.59 13.47
CA VAL A 191 16.88 -2.42 13.92
C VAL A 191 17.82 -2.83 12.78
N ALA A 192 17.71 -2.18 11.62
CA ALA A 192 18.47 -2.55 10.42
C ALA A 192 19.98 -2.54 10.67
N PHE A 193 20.52 -1.58 11.42
CA PHE A 193 21.92 -1.48 11.77
C PHE A 193 22.39 -2.67 12.61
N ASP A 194 21.62 -3.09 13.61
CA ASP A 194 21.97 -4.21 14.50
C ASP A 194 22.01 -5.53 13.75
N TYR A 195 21.19 -5.68 12.73
CA TYR A 195 21.13 -6.85 11.85
C TYR A 195 22.00 -6.74 10.60
N ARG A 196 22.73 -5.62 10.41
CA ARG A 196 23.61 -5.35 9.26
C ARG A 196 22.91 -5.44 7.92
N VAL A 197 21.68 -4.97 7.85
CA VAL A 197 20.85 -4.91 6.62
C VAL A 197 20.52 -3.48 6.21
N ASP A 198 21.09 -2.51 6.90
CA ASP A 198 20.89 -1.08 6.65
C ASP A 198 21.52 -0.59 5.33
N ASP A 199 22.48 -1.32 4.78
CA ASP A 199 23.25 -1.05 3.57
C ASP A 199 23.10 0.38 3.00
N VAL A 200 24.03 1.24 3.39
CA VAL A 200 24.07 2.65 2.95
C VAL A 200 24.66 2.82 1.55
N ILE A 201 25.20 1.77 0.95
CA ILE A 201 25.84 1.77 -0.36
C ILE A 201 24.89 1.12 -1.36
N GLN A 202 24.01 1.93 -1.94
CA GLN A 202 23.20 1.65 -3.13
C GLN A 202 23.11 0.17 -3.55
N LEU A 203 22.23 -0.60 -2.96
CA LEU A 203 21.75 -1.82 -3.61
C LEU A 203 20.36 -1.55 -4.21
N SER A 204 20.37 -1.19 -5.47
CA SER A 204 19.22 -1.51 -6.31
C SER A 204 19.12 -3.05 -6.33
N LEU A 205 18.13 -3.60 -5.68
CA LEU A 205 17.82 -5.04 -5.73
C LEU A 205 17.33 -5.49 -7.12
N ILE A 206 17.51 -4.67 -8.14
CA ILE A 206 17.14 -4.97 -9.53
C ILE A 206 18.37 -4.75 -10.39
N HIS A 207 19.12 -5.79 -10.60
CA HIS A 207 19.93 -6.01 -11.78
C HIS A 207 19.33 -7.16 -12.55
#